data_27fcf7d4bf44840995c066fd67f38395
#
_entry.id   27fcf7d4bf44840995c066fd67f38395
#
_cell.length_a   1.000
_cell.length_b   1.000
_cell.length_c   1.000
_cell.angle_alpha   90.00
_cell.angle_beta   90.00
_cell.angle_gamma   90.00
#
_symmetry.space_group_name_H-M   'P 1'
#
loop_
_entity.id
_entity.type
_entity.pdbx_description
1 polymer ?
#
loop_
_entity_poly.entity_id
_entity_poly.type
_entity_poly.pdbx_seq_one_letter_code
_entity_poly.pdbx_strand_id
1 'polypeptide(L)'
;MPVDPRTPVIVGVGQFTERIDDPDYRGMSAVELATEGVRAALLDTGADVTAVAQAIEVFAGLRQFEICTPFNTPSLGASDNYVRSVAQRVGADPARAVLEPIGGNGPQKLVTEFAGAIAAGDIEVALILGSEPGSTAKYFATRDDKPDFTEHVGGQLDDRGYGFEQYMSEYTANHGLTGAPVQYGLLDNARRGRLGLTVDEYRLAMAELFAPFSKVAAKNPFSSSPVERSVDELITVTDENRMICDPYPRLMVARDTVNQGAGVLVMSVAAARRLGAAEEKWVYLHGHADQTEQGLLDREDVSVSYSAKQAVAEALRVAGVGIDDIATFDLYSCFPFPVFAVCDDFGLAADDPRGLTLTGGLPYFGGPGNSYSLHGIAETVAQARDKPGTFGLVGANGGVMSKYSVGVYSTTPADWVADRSKALQQDIAALPKVPVTRNANGPGVIETYSVRYDWSEVTGIIIGRLAADDSRFMAITTDYELLALMTGGDPLGAKITVAAGDDGINRAVLT
;
A
#
# COMPACT_ATOMS: atom_id res chain seq x y z
N MET A 1 -13.32 15.97 30.28
CA MET A 1 -12.63 15.17 31.33
C MET A 1 -11.15 15.15 30.98
N PRO A 2 -10.21 15.05 31.92
CA PRO A 2 -8.83 14.85 31.55
C PRO A 2 -8.69 13.50 30.81
N VAL A 3 -7.96 13.48 29.70
CA VAL A 3 -7.65 12.26 28.93
C VAL A 3 -6.81 11.31 29.80
N ASP A 4 -7.03 10.00 29.67
CA ASP A 4 -6.21 8.97 30.37
C ASP A 4 -4.71 9.21 30.03
N PRO A 5 -3.81 9.26 31.03
CA PRO A 5 -2.38 9.45 30.79
C PRO A 5 -1.73 8.43 29.85
N ARG A 6 -2.34 7.24 29.68
CA ARG A 6 -1.89 6.18 28.76
C ARG A 6 -2.48 6.31 27.36
N THR A 7 -3.37 7.27 27.12
CA THR A 7 -3.93 7.46 25.76
C THR A 7 -2.79 7.68 24.77
N PRO A 8 -2.73 6.92 23.64
CA PRO A 8 -1.74 7.13 22.60
C PRO A 8 -2.06 8.39 21.79
N VAL A 9 -1.04 9.18 21.53
CA VAL A 9 -1.12 10.38 20.68
C VAL A 9 0.03 10.39 19.67
N ILE A 10 -0.23 10.77 18.42
CA ILE A 10 0.82 11.10 17.48
C ILE A 10 1.30 12.51 17.81
N VAL A 11 2.57 12.64 18.07
CA VAL A 11 3.21 13.89 18.49
C VAL A 11 4.15 14.47 17.44
N GLY A 12 4.61 13.63 16.50
CA GLY A 12 5.52 14.04 15.44
C GLY A 12 5.36 13.16 14.21
N VAL A 13 5.38 13.82 13.05
CA VAL A 13 5.41 13.18 11.75
C VAL A 13 6.48 13.82 10.87
N GLY A 14 7.13 13.03 10.03
CA GLY A 14 8.17 13.54 9.16
C GLY A 14 8.20 12.83 7.83
N GLN A 15 8.51 13.58 6.79
CA GLN A 15 8.63 13.13 5.41
C GLN A 15 9.92 13.68 4.79
N PHE A 16 10.48 12.93 3.89
CA PHE A 16 11.62 13.33 3.07
C PHE A 16 11.50 12.74 1.67
N THR A 17 11.85 13.52 0.65
CA THR A 17 11.91 13.08 -0.74
C THR A 17 13.13 13.68 -1.41
N GLU A 18 13.86 12.85 -2.13
CA GLU A 18 14.94 13.24 -3.01
C GLU A 18 14.56 12.88 -4.45
N ARG A 19 14.62 13.85 -5.38
CA ARG A 19 14.26 13.64 -6.79
C ARG A 19 15.52 13.54 -7.62
N ILE A 20 15.55 12.58 -8.53
CA ILE A 20 16.75 12.33 -9.38
C ILE A 20 17.16 13.52 -10.26
N ASP A 21 16.21 14.38 -10.58
CA ASP A 21 16.41 15.55 -11.41
C ASP A 21 16.76 16.82 -10.59
N ASP A 22 16.77 16.73 -9.25
CA ASP A 22 17.14 17.85 -8.40
C ASP A 22 18.66 18.10 -8.47
N PRO A 23 19.10 19.36 -8.50
CA PRO A 23 20.54 19.69 -8.61
C PRO A 23 21.40 19.18 -7.46
N ASP A 24 20.78 18.94 -6.30
CA ASP A 24 21.40 18.46 -5.06
C ASP A 24 21.13 16.98 -4.80
N TYR A 25 20.75 16.23 -5.84
CA TYR A 25 20.53 14.78 -5.73
C TYR A 25 21.80 14.06 -5.25
N ARG A 26 21.68 13.33 -4.16
CA ARG A 26 22.79 12.64 -3.49
C ARG A 26 22.81 11.14 -3.77
N GLY A 27 21.68 10.56 -4.17
CA GLY A 27 21.54 9.12 -4.33
C GLY A 27 21.63 8.40 -3.00
N MET A 28 20.78 8.77 -2.06
CA MET A 28 20.81 8.31 -0.66
C MET A 28 20.41 6.83 -0.53
N SER A 29 21.00 6.17 0.48
CA SER A 29 20.62 4.82 0.91
C SER A 29 19.26 4.80 1.62
N ALA A 30 18.68 3.60 1.77
CA ALA A 30 17.45 3.42 2.56
C ALA A 30 17.60 3.95 3.99
N VAL A 31 18.75 3.69 4.63
CA VAL A 31 19.03 4.17 6.01
C VAL A 31 19.07 5.69 6.07
N GLU A 32 19.72 6.34 5.11
CA GLU A 32 19.81 7.81 5.08
C GLU A 32 18.43 8.45 4.83
N LEU A 33 17.65 7.95 3.86
CA LEU A 33 16.30 8.43 3.58
C LEU A 33 15.38 8.31 4.81
N ALA A 34 15.38 7.15 5.47
CA ALA A 34 14.61 6.96 6.70
C ALA A 34 15.08 7.89 7.83
N THR A 35 16.40 8.10 7.95
CA THR A 35 16.97 9.00 8.95
C THR A 35 16.45 10.41 8.78
N GLU A 36 16.37 10.94 7.56
CA GLU A 36 15.82 12.28 7.31
C GLU A 36 14.33 12.36 7.68
N GLY A 37 13.53 11.34 7.30
CA GLY A 37 12.12 11.27 7.72
C GLY A 37 11.94 11.22 9.24
N VAL A 38 12.76 10.43 9.93
CA VAL A 38 12.74 10.33 11.40
C VAL A 38 13.20 11.64 12.07
N ARG A 39 14.26 12.30 11.56
CA ARG A 39 14.69 13.62 12.06
C ARG A 39 13.59 14.65 11.95
N ALA A 40 12.90 14.67 10.80
CA ALA A 40 11.76 15.56 10.62
C ALA A 40 10.64 15.27 11.63
N ALA A 41 10.33 14.00 11.90
CA ALA A 41 9.33 13.61 12.89
C ALA A 41 9.73 14.02 14.33
N LEU A 42 11.00 13.87 14.70
CA LEU A 42 11.52 14.31 16.01
C LEU A 42 11.43 15.83 16.16
N LEU A 43 11.82 16.58 15.14
CA LEU A 43 11.73 18.06 15.13
C LEU A 43 10.27 18.54 15.18
N ASP A 44 9.36 17.81 14.54
CA ASP A 44 7.93 18.15 14.51
C ASP A 44 7.29 18.12 15.91
N THR A 45 7.85 17.37 16.87
CA THR A 45 7.32 17.34 18.26
C THR A 45 7.36 18.70 18.96
N GLY A 46 8.26 19.60 18.56
CA GLY A 46 8.54 20.86 19.24
C GLY A 46 9.28 20.71 20.58
N ALA A 47 9.63 19.47 20.96
CA ALA A 47 10.36 19.16 22.19
C ALA A 47 11.88 19.08 21.98
N ASP A 48 12.65 18.79 23.02
CA ASP A 48 14.07 18.49 22.90
C ASP A 48 14.28 17.19 22.15
N VAL A 49 14.84 17.30 20.94
CA VAL A 49 15.03 16.17 20.02
C VAL A 49 15.86 15.05 20.64
N THR A 50 16.89 15.39 21.41
CA THR A 50 17.77 14.40 22.06
C THR A 50 17.02 13.65 23.15
N ALA A 51 16.28 14.37 24.01
CA ALA A 51 15.49 13.75 25.06
C ALA A 51 14.38 12.85 24.51
N VAL A 52 13.72 13.28 23.42
CA VAL A 52 12.70 12.48 22.72
C VAL A 52 13.34 11.23 22.11
N ALA A 53 14.44 11.35 21.36
CA ALA A 53 15.11 10.21 20.73
C ALA A 53 15.54 9.15 21.76
N GLN A 54 16.09 9.57 22.90
CA GLN A 54 16.51 8.69 23.99
C GLN A 54 15.35 8.01 24.73
N ALA A 55 14.14 8.57 24.65
CA ALA A 55 12.95 8.02 25.29
C ALA A 55 12.24 6.96 24.43
N ILE A 56 12.62 6.78 23.17
CA ILE A 56 11.95 5.82 22.27
C ILE A 56 12.33 4.40 22.68
N GLU A 57 11.34 3.62 23.09
CA GLU A 57 11.49 2.22 23.51
C GLU A 57 11.42 1.25 22.34
N VAL A 58 10.63 1.59 21.30
CA VAL A 58 10.44 0.77 20.11
C VAL A 58 10.71 1.57 18.85
N PHE A 59 11.61 1.06 18.00
CA PHE A 59 11.73 1.43 16.60
C PHE A 59 11.14 0.31 15.75
N ALA A 60 10.16 0.63 14.91
CA ALA A 60 9.52 -0.33 14.02
C ALA A 60 9.68 0.12 12.55
N GLY A 61 10.47 -0.64 11.80
CA GLY A 61 10.79 -0.38 10.40
C GLY A 61 9.97 -1.19 9.43
N LEU A 62 9.67 -0.61 8.26
CA LEU A 62 9.07 -1.28 7.12
C LEU A 62 10.19 -1.88 6.26
N ARG A 63 10.01 -3.13 5.81
CA ARG A 63 10.95 -3.83 4.94
C ARG A 63 10.96 -3.19 3.55
N GLN A 64 12.13 -2.86 2.99
CA GLN A 64 12.28 -2.32 1.64
C GLN A 64 12.05 -3.40 0.59
N PHE A 65 11.69 -3.01 -0.64
CA PHE A 65 11.52 -3.94 -1.75
C PHE A 65 12.81 -4.71 -2.08
N GLU A 66 13.97 -4.07 -1.98
CA GLU A 66 15.25 -4.70 -2.26
C GLU A 66 15.64 -5.84 -1.28
N ILE A 67 14.99 -5.89 -0.11
CA ILE A 67 15.17 -6.96 0.90
C ILE A 67 13.85 -7.68 1.20
N CYS A 68 12.89 -7.67 0.29
CA CYS A 68 11.56 -8.24 0.50
C CYS A 68 11.49 -9.76 0.33
N THR A 69 12.55 -10.38 -0.16
CA THR A 69 12.68 -11.84 -0.27
C THR A 69 14.06 -12.29 0.21
N PRO A 70 14.23 -13.54 0.66
CA PRO A 70 15.53 -14.07 1.07
C PRO A 70 16.52 -14.23 -0.09
N PHE A 71 16.05 -14.11 -1.33
CA PHE A 71 16.85 -14.29 -2.54
C PHE A 71 17.35 -12.96 -3.13
N ASN A 72 16.78 -11.83 -2.70
CA ASN A 72 17.22 -10.53 -3.16
C ASN A 72 18.49 -10.10 -2.42
N THR A 73 19.46 -9.64 -3.19
CA THR A 73 20.68 -9.01 -2.67
C THR A 73 20.72 -7.58 -3.18
N PRO A 74 20.65 -6.57 -2.30
CA PRO A 74 20.75 -5.16 -2.69
C PRO A 74 22.05 -4.91 -3.47
N SER A 75 21.93 -4.33 -4.66
CA SER A 75 23.06 -4.15 -5.59
C SER A 75 24.11 -3.14 -5.09
N LEU A 76 23.72 -2.29 -4.15
CA LEU A 76 24.56 -1.26 -3.54
C LEU A 76 24.91 -1.58 -2.07
N GLY A 77 24.69 -2.81 -1.62
CA GLY A 77 24.80 -3.17 -0.21
C GLY A 77 23.62 -2.72 0.63
N ALA A 78 23.54 -3.19 1.87
CA ALA A 78 22.53 -2.81 2.85
C ALA A 78 23.06 -2.94 4.27
N SER A 79 22.36 -2.32 5.23
CA SER A 79 22.60 -2.55 6.66
C SER A 79 22.17 -3.96 7.09
N ASP A 80 22.96 -4.61 7.94
CA ASP A 80 22.60 -5.85 8.61
C ASP A 80 21.46 -5.69 9.62
N ASN A 81 21.20 -4.43 10.05
CA ASN A 81 20.08 -4.08 10.91
C ASN A 81 19.59 -2.65 10.59
N TYR A 82 18.80 -2.54 9.53
CA TYR A 82 18.25 -1.27 9.03
C TYR A 82 17.66 -0.38 10.15
N VAL A 83 16.86 -0.98 11.02
CA VAL A 83 16.16 -0.24 12.09
C VAL A 83 17.14 0.35 13.09
N ARG A 84 18.16 -0.43 13.51
CA ARG A 84 19.17 0.06 14.43
C ARG A 84 20.14 1.05 13.79
N SER A 85 20.42 0.91 12.50
CA SER A 85 21.21 1.90 11.75
C SER A 85 20.55 3.28 11.79
N VAL A 86 19.24 3.35 11.60
CA VAL A 86 18.48 4.60 11.70
C VAL A 86 18.46 5.11 13.14
N ALA A 87 18.20 4.24 14.12
CA ALA A 87 18.16 4.62 15.53
C ALA A 87 19.48 5.28 15.98
N GLN A 88 20.64 4.66 15.65
CA GLN A 88 21.96 5.21 15.98
C GLN A 88 22.19 6.60 15.37
N ARG A 89 21.73 6.83 14.11
CA ARG A 89 21.90 8.13 13.44
C ARG A 89 21.12 9.28 14.06
N VAL A 90 20.09 8.96 14.83
CA VAL A 90 19.28 9.96 15.56
C VAL A 90 19.58 9.97 17.06
N GLY A 91 20.57 9.20 17.53
CA GLY A 91 20.98 9.16 18.92
C GLY A 91 20.03 8.38 19.83
N ALA A 92 19.26 7.44 19.27
CA ALA A 92 18.37 6.55 19.99
C ALA A 92 19.00 5.16 20.19
N ASP A 93 18.66 4.49 21.31
CA ASP A 93 19.00 3.08 21.58
C ASP A 93 17.77 2.34 22.09
N PRO A 94 16.85 1.98 21.18
CA PRO A 94 15.57 1.37 21.56
C PRO A 94 15.77 -0.01 22.16
N ALA A 95 14.99 -0.32 23.20
CA ALA A 95 14.96 -1.66 23.79
C ALA A 95 14.54 -2.72 22.74
N ARG A 96 13.66 -2.34 21.81
CA ARG A 96 13.13 -3.22 20.78
C ARG A 96 13.25 -2.59 19.39
N ALA A 97 13.88 -3.32 18.46
CA ALA A 97 13.91 -3.02 17.03
C ALA A 97 13.06 -4.06 16.29
N VAL A 98 12.11 -3.63 15.48
CA VAL A 98 11.15 -4.48 14.77
C VAL A 98 11.29 -4.25 13.27
N LEU A 99 11.28 -5.31 12.47
CA LEU A 99 11.20 -5.23 11.01
C LEU A 99 9.93 -5.94 10.52
N GLU A 100 8.96 -5.15 10.05
CA GLU A 100 7.65 -5.64 9.61
C GLU A 100 7.74 -6.32 8.24
N PRO A 101 6.97 -7.41 8.00
CA PRO A 101 6.87 -8.04 6.69
C PRO A 101 6.37 -7.10 5.59
N ILE A 102 6.46 -7.54 4.33
CA ILE A 102 5.95 -6.77 3.19
C ILE A 102 4.43 -6.51 3.30
N GLY A 103 4.04 -5.31 2.86
CA GLY A 103 2.65 -4.86 2.76
C GLY A 103 2.53 -3.37 3.01
N GLY A 104 1.96 -2.63 2.06
CA GLY A 104 1.73 -1.18 2.22
C GLY A 104 0.73 -0.82 3.34
N ASN A 105 0.03 -1.82 3.90
CA ASN A 105 -0.76 -1.67 5.12
C ASN A 105 0.11 -1.60 6.41
N GLY A 106 1.38 -2.05 6.34
CA GLY A 106 2.29 -2.16 7.49
C GLY A 106 2.40 -0.89 8.34
N PRO A 107 2.54 0.32 7.77
CA PRO A 107 2.61 1.54 8.55
C PRO A 107 1.41 1.73 9.48
N GLN A 108 0.19 1.65 8.94
CA GLN A 108 -1.03 1.83 9.74
C GLN A 108 -1.20 0.72 10.76
N LYS A 109 -0.91 -0.53 10.38
CA LYS A 109 -0.92 -1.67 11.30
C LYS A 109 0.02 -1.47 12.49
N LEU A 110 1.26 -1.01 12.26
CA LEU A 110 2.23 -0.75 13.33
C LEU A 110 1.79 0.42 14.22
N VAL A 111 1.20 1.49 13.65
CA VAL A 111 0.61 2.56 14.46
C VAL A 111 -0.48 2.02 15.36
N THR A 112 -1.39 1.19 14.87
CA THR A 112 -2.45 0.53 15.65
C THR A 112 -1.86 -0.37 16.75
N GLU A 113 -0.89 -1.22 16.40
CA GLU A 113 -0.24 -2.15 17.33
C GLU A 113 0.41 -1.41 18.52
N PHE A 114 1.26 -0.40 18.21
CA PHE A 114 1.98 0.31 19.26
C PHE A 114 1.12 1.31 20.01
N ALA A 115 0.08 1.87 19.39
CA ALA A 115 -0.93 2.63 20.13
C ALA A 115 -1.66 1.73 21.13
N GLY A 116 -2.01 0.51 20.77
CA GLY A 116 -2.57 -0.49 21.69
C GLY A 116 -1.63 -0.85 22.84
N ALA A 117 -0.34 -1.06 22.57
CA ALA A 117 0.67 -1.35 23.59
C ALA A 117 0.87 -0.16 24.56
N ILE A 118 0.83 1.07 24.06
CA ILE A 118 0.85 2.29 24.88
C ILE A 118 -0.39 2.37 25.77
N ALA A 119 -1.57 2.14 25.23
CA ALA A 119 -2.82 2.16 25.99
C ALA A 119 -2.86 1.07 27.09
N ALA A 120 -2.24 -0.08 26.83
CA ALA A 120 -2.08 -1.16 27.80
C ALA A 120 -1.06 -0.79 28.92
N GLY A 121 -0.15 0.15 28.64
CA GLY A 121 0.94 0.54 29.53
C GLY A 121 2.18 -0.34 29.42
N ASP A 122 2.31 -1.09 28.33
CA ASP A 122 3.47 -1.94 28.08
C ASP A 122 4.69 -1.13 27.63
N ILE A 123 4.47 -0.02 26.94
CA ILE A 123 5.47 0.95 26.48
C ILE A 123 4.89 2.37 26.57
N GLU A 124 5.76 3.38 26.49
CA GLU A 124 5.32 4.79 26.47
C GLU A 124 5.60 5.50 25.14
N VAL A 125 6.64 5.07 24.38
CA VAL A 125 7.10 5.77 23.16
C VAL A 125 7.48 4.77 22.07
N ALA A 126 6.88 4.89 20.91
CA ALA A 126 7.21 4.11 19.73
C ALA A 126 7.38 5.00 18.50
N LEU A 127 8.35 4.66 17.64
CA LEU A 127 8.58 5.30 16.35
C LEU A 127 8.45 4.27 15.23
N ILE A 128 7.58 4.58 14.27
CA ILE A 128 7.39 3.82 13.05
C ILE A 128 8.12 4.54 11.92
N LEU A 129 8.91 3.81 11.13
CA LEU A 129 9.74 4.38 10.07
C LEU A 129 9.76 3.52 8.81
N GLY A 130 10.03 4.15 7.69
CA GLY A 130 10.22 3.43 6.43
C GLY A 130 10.84 4.32 5.36
N SER A 131 11.41 3.67 4.35
CA SER A 131 12.01 4.34 3.20
C SER A 131 12.12 3.40 2.03
N GLU A 132 12.31 3.97 0.83
CA GLU A 132 12.59 3.22 -0.39
C GLU A 132 13.60 3.98 -1.24
N PRO A 133 14.78 3.38 -1.59
CA PRO A 133 15.84 4.00 -2.36
C PRO A 133 15.80 3.59 -3.85
N GLY A 134 14.62 3.33 -4.42
CA GLY A 134 14.48 2.81 -5.78
C GLY A 134 15.10 3.70 -6.86
N SER A 135 15.05 5.02 -6.66
CA SER A 135 15.70 5.99 -7.56
C SER A 135 17.23 5.88 -7.50
N THR A 136 17.81 5.71 -6.31
CA THR A 136 19.26 5.49 -6.13
C THR A 136 19.73 4.22 -6.83
N ALA A 137 19.03 3.10 -6.60
CA ALA A 137 19.36 1.83 -7.23
C ALA A 137 19.37 1.95 -8.77
N LYS A 138 18.37 2.61 -9.34
CA LYS A 138 18.29 2.86 -10.78
C LYS A 138 19.38 3.79 -11.28
N TYR A 139 19.67 4.87 -10.56
CA TYR A 139 20.69 5.85 -10.93
C TYR A 139 22.08 5.22 -11.04
N PHE A 140 22.41 4.34 -10.10
CA PHE A 140 23.72 3.66 -10.09
C PHE A 140 23.74 2.35 -10.89
N ALA A 141 22.63 1.88 -11.44
CA ALA A 141 22.58 0.59 -12.15
C ALA A 141 23.61 0.46 -13.28
N THR A 142 23.85 1.56 -14.03
CA THR A 142 24.73 1.60 -15.21
C THR A 142 26.02 2.40 -14.97
N ARG A 143 26.30 2.82 -13.72
CA ARG A 143 27.48 3.65 -13.40
C ARG A 143 28.58 2.79 -12.80
N ASP A 144 29.84 3.24 -12.97
CA ASP A 144 31.01 2.58 -12.40
C ASP A 144 31.32 3.07 -10.98
N ASP A 145 30.93 4.31 -10.64
CA ASP A 145 31.15 4.98 -9.35
C ASP A 145 30.07 4.63 -8.32
N LYS A 146 29.80 3.33 -8.13
CA LYS A 146 28.75 2.85 -7.21
C LYS A 146 29.17 3.02 -5.76
N PRO A 147 28.30 3.60 -4.91
CA PRO A 147 28.51 3.57 -3.47
C PRO A 147 28.34 2.16 -2.92
N ASP A 148 28.92 1.89 -1.76
CA ASP A 148 28.65 0.71 -0.95
C ASP A 148 27.94 1.16 0.33
N PHE A 149 26.67 0.78 0.47
CA PHE A 149 25.83 1.08 1.63
C PHE A 149 25.83 -0.05 2.67
N THR A 150 26.77 -0.98 2.58
CA THR A 150 26.91 -2.06 3.57
C THR A 150 27.26 -1.47 4.94
N GLU A 151 26.46 -1.80 5.93
CA GLU A 151 26.66 -1.42 7.33
C GLU A 151 26.56 -2.65 8.26
N HIS A 152 27.43 -2.68 9.27
CA HIS A 152 27.45 -3.73 10.29
C HIS A 152 27.25 -3.11 11.67
N VAL A 153 25.99 -2.85 12.03
CA VAL A 153 25.63 -2.28 13.33
C VAL A 153 25.23 -3.34 14.35
N GLY A 154 24.82 -4.52 13.89
CA GLY A 154 24.43 -5.64 14.74
C GLY A 154 23.22 -5.32 15.62
N GLY A 155 23.18 -5.99 16.81
CA GLY A 155 22.10 -5.84 17.77
C GLY A 155 20.89 -6.75 17.49
N GLN A 156 19.99 -6.86 18.47
CA GLN A 156 18.78 -7.68 18.32
C GLN A 156 17.79 -7.01 17.39
N LEU A 157 17.15 -7.82 16.52
CA LEU A 157 16.08 -7.44 15.62
C LEU A 157 14.95 -8.45 15.75
N ASP A 158 13.74 -7.98 16.03
CA ASP A 158 12.49 -8.74 15.89
C ASP A 158 12.11 -8.73 14.40
N ASP A 159 12.75 -9.58 13.61
CA ASP A 159 12.45 -9.78 12.20
C ASP A 159 11.22 -10.68 12.06
N ARG A 160 10.10 -10.10 11.62
CA ARG A 160 8.81 -10.76 11.47
C ARG A 160 8.66 -11.55 10.16
N GLY A 161 9.75 -11.75 9.45
CA GLY A 161 9.81 -12.49 8.20
C GLY A 161 9.40 -11.65 6.98
N TYR A 162 9.19 -12.32 5.86
CA TYR A 162 8.97 -11.66 4.57
C TYR A 162 7.50 -11.43 4.27
N GLY A 163 6.60 -12.33 4.68
CA GLY A 163 5.16 -12.25 4.40
C GLY A 163 4.80 -12.48 2.94
N PHE A 164 5.69 -13.14 2.18
CA PHE A 164 5.54 -13.33 0.75
C PHE A 164 4.55 -14.44 0.39
N GLU A 165 4.35 -15.41 1.27
CA GLU A 165 3.50 -16.59 1.08
C GLU A 165 2.03 -16.23 0.82
N GLN A 166 1.60 -15.09 1.34
CA GLN A 166 0.24 -14.56 1.13
C GLN A 166 0.09 -13.74 -0.16
N TYR A 167 1.21 -13.39 -0.79
CA TYR A 167 1.22 -12.56 -1.98
C TYR A 167 1.17 -13.39 -3.27
N MET A 168 1.88 -14.51 -3.30
CA MET A 168 2.06 -15.33 -4.50
C MET A 168 2.33 -16.77 -4.11
N SER A 169 1.67 -17.72 -4.79
CA SER A 169 1.99 -19.15 -4.74
C SER A 169 2.77 -19.54 -6.01
N GLU A 170 3.44 -20.71 -5.97
CA GLU A 170 4.10 -21.28 -7.14
C GLU A 170 3.10 -21.41 -8.33
N TYR A 171 1.88 -21.86 -8.06
CA TYR A 171 0.85 -22.00 -9.07
C TYR A 171 0.51 -20.66 -9.73
N THR A 172 0.29 -19.60 -8.95
CA THR A 172 -0.04 -18.28 -9.49
C THR A 172 1.16 -17.64 -10.21
N ALA A 173 2.38 -17.84 -9.70
CA ALA A 173 3.60 -17.36 -10.34
C ALA A 173 3.83 -18.01 -11.72
N ASN A 174 3.67 -19.34 -11.80
CA ASN A 174 3.80 -20.09 -13.06
C ASN A 174 2.75 -19.68 -14.11
N HIS A 175 1.61 -19.13 -13.67
CA HIS A 175 0.58 -18.57 -14.55
C HIS A 175 0.72 -17.05 -14.74
N GLY A 176 1.90 -16.48 -14.50
CA GLY A 176 2.22 -15.10 -14.87
C GLY A 176 1.90 -14.03 -13.81
N LEU A 177 1.37 -14.40 -12.64
CA LEU A 177 1.13 -13.44 -11.55
C LEU A 177 2.41 -13.11 -10.78
N THR A 178 3.41 -12.56 -11.46
CA THR A 178 4.73 -12.26 -10.88
C THR A 178 4.88 -10.81 -10.43
N GLY A 179 3.93 -9.93 -10.80
CA GLY A 179 3.97 -8.50 -10.48
C GLY A 179 2.60 -7.94 -10.10
N ALA A 180 2.59 -6.90 -9.30
CA ALA A 180 1.36 -6.25 -8.83
C ALA A 180 0.46 -5.75 -9.99
N PRO A 181 0.96 -5.12 -11.08
CA PRO A 181 0.09 -4.60 -12.12
C PRO A 181 -0.88 -5.63 -12.69
N VAL A 182 -0.38 -6.80 -13.08
CA VAL A 182 -1.22 -7.88 -13.64
C VAL A 182 -2.25 -8.40 -12.64
N GLN A 183 -1.84 -8.55 -11.37
CA GLN A 183 -2.74 -9.02 -10.32
C GLN A 183 -3.89 -8.04 -10.07
N TYR A 184 -3.61 -6.74 -10.03
CA TYR A 184 -4.66 -5.71 -9.90
C TYR A 184 -5.49 -5.58 -11.18
N GLY A 185 -4.89 -5.81 -12.36
CA GLY A 185 -5.62 -5.86 -13.63
C GLY A 185 -6.76 -6.89 -13.62
N LEU A 186 -6.53 -8.05 -13.00
CA LEU A 186 -7.58 -9.05 -12.79
C LEU A 186 -8.75 -8.50 -11.93
N LEU A 187 -8.44 -7.76 -10.87
CA LEU A 187 -9.46 -7.19 -9.98
C LEU A 187 -10.24 -6.06 -10.66
N ASP A 188 -9.55 -5.15 -11.36
CA ASP A 188 -10.19 -4.03 -12.07
C ASP A 188 -11.05 -4.53 -13.24
N ASN A 189 -10.59 -5.52 -14.02
CA ASN A 189 -11.41 -6.11 -15.07
C ASN A 189 -12.62 -6.89 -14.52
N ALA A 190 -12.49 -7.57 -13.38
CA ALA A 190 -13.62 -8.19 -12.71
C ALA A 190 -14.66 -7.13 -12.27
N ARG A 191 -14.18 -6.02 -11.66
CA ARG A 191 -15.03 -4.89 -11.28
C ARG A 191 -15.72 -4.27 -12.50
N ARG A 192 -14.99 -4.06 -13.59
CA ARG A 192 -15.54 -3.59 -14.86
C ARG A 192 -16.71 -4.48 -15.31
N GLY A 193 -16.51 -5.79 -15.29
CA GLY A 193 -17.55 -6.78 -15.65
C GLY A 193 -18.77 -6.69 -14.73
N ARG A 194 -18.57 -6.60 -13.41
CA ARG A 194 -19.67 -6.44 -12.43
C ARG A 194 -20.50 -5.18 -12.69
N LEU A 195 -19.84 -4.09 -13.12
CA LEU A 195 -20.51 -2.83 -13.44
C LEU A 195 -21.12 -2.79 -14.84
N GLY A 196 -20.84 -3.78 -15.70
CA GLY A 196 -21.31 -3.82 -17.09
C GLY A 196 -20.71 -2.75 -17.99
N LEU A 197 -19.52 -2.23 -17.65
CA LEU A 197 -18.85 -1.18 -18.40
C LEU A 197 -17.98 -1.77 -19.53
N THR A 198 -17.92 -1.05 -20.63
CA THR A 198 -16.95 -1.33 -21.69
C THR A 198 -15.52 -1.03 -21.25
N VAL A 199 -14.52 -1.50 -21.98
CA VAL A 199 -13.11 -1.23 -21.71
C VAL A 199 -12.83 0.28 -21.70
N ASP A 200 -13.38 1.02 -22.67
CA ASP A 200 -13.15 2.47 -22.79
C ASP A 200 -13.84 3.27 -21.69
N GLU A 201 -15.08 2.91 -21.33
CA GLU A 201 -15.78 3.54 -20.19
C GLU A 201 -15.05 3.30 -18.88
N TYR A 202 -14.49 2.11 -18.67
CA TYR A 202 -13.73 1.83 -17.46
C TYR A 202 -12.38 2.56 -17.43
N ARG A 203 -11.69 2.65 -18.59
CA ARG A 203 -10.45 3.43 -18.70
C ARG A 203 -10.70 4.91 -18.41
N LEU A 204 -11.81 5.46 -18.90
CA LEU A 204 -12.23 6.82 -18.56
C LEU A 204 -12.47 6.98 -17.05
N ALA A 205 -13.23 6.08 -16.44
CA ALA A 205 -13.51 6.11 -14.99
C ALA A 205 -12.22 6.06 -14.14
N MET A 206 -11.23 5.24 -14.53
CA MET A 206 -9.92 5.21 -13.86
C MET A 206 -9.17 6.54 -13.99
N ALA A 207 -9.22 7.18 -15.16
CA ALA A 207 -8.57 8.46 -15.38
C ALA A 207 -9.26 9.61 -14.65
N GLU A 208 -10.59 9.62 -14.60
CA GLU A 208 -11.39 10.58 -13.82
C GLU A 208 -11.09 10.47 -12.32
N LEU A 209 -10.85 9.25 -11.81
CA LEU A 209 -10.38 9.04 -10.45
C LEU A 209 -8.98 9.63 -10.22
N PHE A 210 -8.04 9.37 -11.14
CA PHE A 210 -6.62 9.66 -10.91
C PHE A 210 -6.17 11.06 -11.35
N ALA A 211 -6.87 11.74 -12.24
CA ALA A 211 -6.53 13.13 -12.61
C ALA A 211 -6.56 14.08 -11.40
N PRO A 212 -7.57 14.06 -10.50
CA PRO A 212 -7.53 14.82 -9.25
C PRO A 212 -6.34 14.45 -8.33
N PHE A 213 -5.92 13.18 -8.29
CA PHE A 213 -4.77 12.75 -7.51
C PHE A 213 -3.49 13.42 -7.99
N SER A 214 -3.27 13.45 -9.31
CA SER A 214 -2.10 14.12 -9.90
C SER A 214 -2.06 15.62 -9.57
N LYS A 215 -3.22 16.26 -9.49
CA LYS A 215 -3.34 17.68 -9.11
C LYS A 215 -2.97 17.94 -7.65
N VAL A 216 -3.27 16.99 -6.75
CA VAL A 216 -2.80 17.02 -5.35
C VAL A 216 -1.28 16.83 -5.31
N ALA A 217 -0.76 15.80 -5.98
CA ALA A 217 0.68 15.51 -6.05
C ALA A 217 1.49 16.68 -6.61
N ALA A 218 0.98 17.39 -7.61
CA ALA A 218 1.65 18.54 -8.21
C ALA A 218 1.90 19.69 -7.21
N LYS A 219 1.16 19.73 -6.10
CA LYS A 219 1.28 20.75 -5.05
C LYS A 219 1.98 20.22 -3.80
N ASN A 220 2.14 18.91 -3.66
CA ASN A 220 2.74 18.33 -2.48
C ASN A 220 4.28 18.42 -2.58
N PRO A 221 4.98 19.08 -1.63
CA PRO A 221 6.42 19.26 -1.67
C PRO A 221 7.22 17.94 -1.59
N PHE A 222 6.62 16.90 -1.05
CA PHE A 222 7.23 15.57 -0.94
C PHE A 222 6.92 14.64 -2.12
N SER A 223 6.18 15.11 -3.13
CA SER A 223 5.89 14.32 -4.33
C SER A 223 7.14 14.05 -5.14
N SER A 224 7.33 12.81 -5.58
CA SER A 224 8.44 12.41 -6.45
C SER A 224 8.24 12.83 -7.91
N SER A 225 7.00 13.11 -8.32
CA SER A 225 6.63 13.52 -9.68
C SER A 225 5.51 14.58 -9.63
N PRO A 226 5.85 15.83 -9.26
CA PRO A 226 4.87 16.89 -9.04
C PRO A 226 4.34 17.47 -10.37
N VAL A 227 3.64 16.63 -11.16
CA VAL A 227 3.08 17.00 -12.46
C VAL A 227 1.58 16.71 -12.48
N GLU A 228 0.78 17.75 -12.74
CA GLU A 228 -0.66 17.60 -12.98
C GLU A 228 -0.90 16.92 -14.34
N ARG A 229 -1.80 15.93 -14.39
CA ARG A 229 -2.17 15.18 -15.58
C ARG A 229 -3.66 15.36 -15.87
N SER A 230 -3.99 15.56 -17.13
CA SER A 230 -5.36 15.58 -17.59
C SER A 230 -5.91 14.15 -17.78
N VAL A 231 -7.23 14.02 -17.80
CA VAL A 231 -7.91 12.76 -18.14
C VAL A 231 -7.43 12.24 -19.49
N ASP A 232 -7.34 13.13 -20.51
CA ASP A 232 -6.90 12.75 -21.85
C ASP A 232 -5.46 12.22 -21.89
N GLU A 233 -4.53 12.80 -21.09
CA GLU A 233 -3.17 12.27 -20.96
C GLU A 233 -3.15 10.88 -20.34
N LEU A 234 -4.02 10.64 -19.36
CA LEU A 234 -4.07 9.35 -18.66
C LEU A 234 -4.64 8.23 -19.53
N ILE A 235 -5.66 8.50 -20.34
CA ILE A 235 -6.29 7.48 -21.21
C ILE A 235 -5.54 7.25 -22.52
N THR A 236 -4.75 8.24 -22.99
CA THR A 236 -4.07 8.16 -24.30
C THR A 236 -2.80 7.32 -24.19
N VAL A 237 -2.78 6.22 -24.91
CA VAL A 237 -1.61 5.35 -25.00
C VAL A 237 -0.60 5.96 -25.98
N THR A 238 0.62 6.20 -25.51
CA THR A 238 1.77 6.73 -26.27
C THR A 238 3.03 5.97 -25.86
N ASP A 239 4.16 6.25 -26.50
CA ASP A 239 5.47 5.68 -26.09
C ASP A 239 5.81 6.01 -24.63
N GLU A 240 5.45 7.21 -24.16
CA GLU A 240 5.67 7.65 -22.78
C GLU A 240 4.62 7.10 -21.81
N ASN A 241 3.39 6.90 -22.28
CA ASN A 241 2.27 6.31 -21.55
C ASN A 241 1.87 4.94 -22.13
N ARG A 242 2.85 4.07 -22.38
CA ARG A 242 2.63 2.74 -22.95
C ARG A 242 1.80 1.86 -22.02
N MET A 243 1.12 0.87 -22.54
CA MET A 243 0.49 -0.17 -21.73
C MET A 243 1.54 -0.93 -20.90
N ILE A 244 1.28 -1.10 -19.63
CA ILE A 244 2.05 -1.97 -18.73
C ILE A 244 1.41 -3.36 -18.69
N CYS A 245 0.12 -3.37 -18.44
CA CYS A 245 -0.76 -4.53 -18.56
C CYS A 245 -2.19 -4.03 -18.77
N ASP A 246 -3.11 -4.88 -19.17
CA ASP A 246 -4.50 -4.49 -19.25
C ASP A 246 -5.13 -4.48 -17.83
N PRO A 247 -5.86 -3.40 -17.41
CA PRO A 247 -6.27 -2.24 -18.21
C PRO A 247 -5.35 -1.00 -18.09
N TYR A 248 -4.11 -1.11 -17.59
CA TYR A 248 -3.31 0.03 -17.15
C TYR A 248 -2.28 0.53 -18.16
N PRO A 249 -2.41 1.77 -18.65
CA PRO A 249 -1.28 2.53 -19.14
C PRO A 249 -0.35 2.94 -17.98
N ARG A 250 0.92 3.24 -18.32
CA ARG A 250 2.00 3.52 -17.34
C ARG A 250 1.67 4.63 -16.34
N LEU A 251 0.95 5.68 -16.75
CA LEU A 251 0.62 6.80 -15.86
C LEU A 251 -0.46 6.46 -14.82
N MET A 252 -1.08 5.28 -14.89
CA MET A 252 -2.05 4.78 -13.90
C MET A 252 -1.48 3.70 -12.98
N VAL A 253 -0.17 3.46 -13.02
CA VAL A 253 0.54 2.45 -12.22
C VAL A 253 1.39 3.15 -11.15
N ALA A 254 1.45 2.58 -9.96
CA ALA A 254 2.31 3.05 -8.88
C ALA A 254 3.76 3.24 -9.36
N ARG A 255 4.37 4.36 -8.98
CA ARG A 255 5.75 4.71 -9.29
C ARG A 255 6.68 4.27 -8.16
N ASP A 256 7.39 3.17 -8.35
CA ASP A 256 8.30 2.58 -7.37
C ASP A 256 9.74 3.13 -7.44
N THR A 257 10.10 3.75 -8.56
CA THR A 257 11.42 4.38 -8.75
C THR A 257 11.45 5.74 -8.07
N VAL A 258 11.54 5.74 -6.75
CA VAL A 258 11.51 6.92 -5.88
C VAL A 258 12.62 6.84 -4.83
N ASN A 259 12.97 7.99 -4.24
CA ASN A 259 13.74 8.11 -3.02
C ASN A 259 12.89 8.85 -1.99
N GLN A 260 12.24 8.09 -1.12
CA GLN A 260 11.35 8.66 -0.10
C GLN A 260 11.57 7.97 1.25
N GLY A 261 11.45 8.74 2.33
CA GLY A 261 11.53 8.26 3.70
C GLY A 261 10.54 9.00 4.59
N ALA A 262 10.01 8.32 5.61
CA ALA A 262 9.07 8.91 6.55
C ALA A 262 9.16 8.29 7.93
N GLY A 263 8.66 9.03 8.93
CA GLY A 263 8.55 8.59 10.31
C GLY A 263 7.29 9.12 11.00
N VAL A 264 6.73 8.30 11.89
CA VAL A 264 5.58 8.64 12.74
C VAL A 264 5.91 8.29 14.18
N LEU A 265 5.80 9.26 15.08
CA LEU A 265 6.11 9.12 16.50
C LEU A 265 4.82 9.12 17.32
N VAL A 266 4.61 8.03 18.06
CA VAL A 266 3.45 7.82 18.94
C VAL A 266 3.93 7.76 20.38
N MET A 267 3.25 8.48 21.26
CA MET A 267 3.56 8.50 22.71
C MET A 267 2.30 8.36 23.54
N SER A 268 2.46 7.94 24.79
CA SER A 268 1.41 8.17 25.79
C SER A 268 1.28 9.66 26.09
N VAL A 269 0.08 10.12 26.42
CA VAL A 269 -0.17 11.51 26.88
C VAL A 269 0.77 11.87 28.04
N ALA A 270 1.04 10.92 28.95
CA ALA A 270 1.98 11.14 30.08
C ALA A 270 3.42 11.39 29.58
N ALA A 271 3.91 10.57 28.63
CA ALA A 271 5.24 10.74 28.05
C ALA A 271 5.34 12.04 27.24
N ALA A 272 4.33 12.35 26.42
CA ALA A 272 4.28 13.57 25.63
C ALA A 272 4.38 14.82 26.49
N ARG A 273 3.65 14.89 27.62
CA ARG A 273 3.76 15.98 28.60
C ARG A 273 5.12 16.02 29.29
N ARG A 274 5.63 14.87 29.74
CA ARG A 274 6.92 14.76 30.41
C ARG A 274 8.08 15.20 29.53
N LEU A 275 8.03 14.89 28.24
CA LEU A 275 9.06 15.23 27.25
C LEU A 275 8.86 16.63 26.65
N GLY A 276 7.73 17.30 26.95
CA GLY A 276 7.45 18.66 26.47
C GLY A 276 7.01 18.72 25.02
N ALA A 277 6.42 17.63 24.47
CA ALA A 277 5.81 17.68 23.16
C ALA A 277 4.61 18.66 23.15
N ALA A 278 4.58 19.53 22.16
CA ALA A 278 3.60 20.62 22.05
C ALA A 278 2.15 20.08 21.94
N GLU A 279 1.30 20.37 22.94
CA GLU A 279 -0.07 19.80 23.02
C GLU A 279 -0.94 20.18 21.81
N GLU A 280 -0.73 21.35 21.22
CA GLU A 280 -1.44 21.81 20.02
C GLU A 280 -1.12 20.99 18.76
N LYS A 281 -0.07 20.17 18.81
CA LYS A 281 0.32 19.26 17.72
C LYS A 281 -0.20 17.83 17.89
N TRP A 282 -0.83 17.51 19.02
CA TRP A 282 -1.27 16.16 19.29
C TRP A 282 -2.45 15.75 18.39
N VAL A 283 -2.34 14.56 17.82
CA VAL A 283 -3.41 13.96 17.03
C VAL A 283 -3.70 12.56 17.59
N TYR A 284 -4.97 12.32 17.87
CA TYR A 284 -5.45 11.09 18.47
C TYR A 284 -5.88 10.09 17.39
N LEU A 285 -5.62 8.82 17.61
CA LEU A 285 -6.17 7.72 16.81
C LEU A 285 -7.53 7.34 17.38
N HIS A 286 -8.59 7.86 16.77
CA HIS A 286 -9.98 7.66 17.19
C HIS A 286 -10.54 6.31 16.77
N GLY A 287 -10.15 5.82 15.60
CA GLY A 287 -10.64 4.56 15.06
C GLY A 287 -9.52 3.83 14.33
N HIS A 288 -9.57 2.52 14.39
CA HIS A 288 -8.58 1.66 13.74
C HIS A 288 -9.15 0.27 13.51
N ALA A 289 -8.62 -0.42 12.52
CA ALA A 289 -8.87 -1.84 12.28
C ALA A 289 -7.83 -2.42 11.31
N ASP A 290 -7.59 -3.73 11.43
CA ASP A 290 -6.68 -4.49 10.59
C ASP A 290 -7.36 -5.78 10.14
N GLN A 291 -7.41 -6.05 8.83
CA GLN A 291 -8.03 -7.23 8.24
C GLN A 291 -7.15 -7.89 7.19
N THR A 292 -7.28 -9.20 7.06
CA THR A 292 -6.63 -10.01 6.01
C THR A 292 -7.70 -10.67 5.15
N GLU A 293 -7.54 -10.59 3.83
CA GLU A 293 -8.48 -11.15 2.85
C GLU A 293 -8.21 -12.64 2.61
N GLN A 294 -9.20 -13.34 2.06
CA GLN A 294 -8.98 -14.68 1.50
C GLN A 294 -8.01 -14.63 0.32
N GLY A 295 -7.36 -15.76 0.01
CA GLY A 295 -6.53 -15.89 -1.18
C GLY A 295 -7.30 -15.53 -2.45
N LEU A 296 -6.64 -14.90 -3.44
CA LEU A 296 -7.30 -14.38 -4.64
C LEU A 296 -8.23 -15.41 -5.32
N LEU A 297 -7.77 -16.64 -5.47
CA LEU A 297 -8.53 -17.69 -6.13
C LEU A 297 -9.65 -18.30 -5.26
N ASP A 298 -9.58 -18.13 -3.94
CA ASP A 298 -10.58 -18.61 -3.01
C ASP A 298 -11.80 -17.67 -2.91
N ARG A 299 -11.62 -16.37 -3.23
CA ARG A 299 -12.69 -15.35 -3.08
C ARG A 299 -13.91 -15.69 -3.90
N GLU A 300 -15.09 -15.62 -3.30
CA GLU A 300 -16.35 -15.81 -4.03
C GLU A 300 -16.50 -14.80 -5.17
N ASP A 301 -16.22 -13.53 -4.88
CA ASP A 301 -16.20 -12.42 -5.84
C ASP A 301 -14.84 -11.72 -5.81
N VAL A 302 -14.10 -11.76 -6.93
CA VAL A 302 -12.80 -11.09 -7.05
C VAL A 302 -12.93 -9.60 -7.36
N SER A 303 -14.14 -9.11 -7.61
CA SER A 303 -14.42 -7.70 -7.92
C SER A 303 -14.66 -6.81 -6.69
N VAL A 304 -14.61 -7.38 -5.49
CA VAL A 304 -14.84 -6.69 -4.19
C VAL A 304 -13.71 -6.99 -3.20
N SER A 305 -13.65 -6.24 -2.10
CA SER A 305 -12.74 -6.49 -0.99
C SER A 305 -13.49 -6.49 0.33
N TYR A 306 -13.69 -7.66 0.89
CA TYR A 306 -14.34 -7.82 2.19
C TYR A 306 -13.46 -7.27 3.32
N SER A 307 -12.13 -7.43 3.21
CA SER A 307 -11.19 -6.92 4.21
C SER A 307 -11.20 -5.39 4.28
N ALA A 308 -11.22 -4.69 3.13
CA ALA A 308 -11.30 -3.24 3.10
C ALA A 308 -12.63 -2.74 3.68
N LYS A 309 -13.74 -3.34 3.25
CA LYS A 309 -15.09 -3.02 3.76
C LYS A 309 -15.16 -3.14 5.26
N GLN A 310 -14.76 -4.29 5.82
CA GLN A 310 -14.84 -4.54 7.25
C GLN A 310 -13.89 -3.65 8.05
N ALA A 311 -12.66 -3.41 7.56
CA ALA A 311 -11.69 -2.56 8.24
C ALA A 311 -12.18 -1.10 8.32
N VAL A 312 -12.70 -0.55 7.22
CA VAL A 312 -13.25 0.82 7.23
C VAL A 312 -14.48 0.91 8.14
N ALA A 313 -15.42 -0.03 8.02
CA ALA A 313 -16.62 -0.05 8.87
C ALA A 313 -16.26 -0.14 10.37
N GLU A 314 -15.30 -0.99 10.72
CA GLU A 314 -14.89 -1.14 12.13
C GLU A 314 -14.13 0.10 12.64
N ALA A 315 -13.25 0.69 11.86
CA ALA A 315 -12.55 1.91 12.24
C ALA A 315 -13.53 3.07 12.50
N LEU A 316 -14.53 3.24 11.63
CA LEU A 316 -15.61 4.22 11.82
C LEU A 316 -16.42 3.94 13.07
N ARG A 317 -16.77 2.65 13.32
CA ARG A 317 -17.47 2.25 14.54
C ARG A 317 -16.66 2.56 15.82
N VAL A 318 -15.36 2.27 15.81
CA VAL A 318 -14.46 2.55 16.95
C VAL A 318 -14.36 4.05 17.19
N ALA A 319 -14.25 4.83 16.11
CA ALA A 319 -14.23 6.29 16.18
C ALA A 319 -15.59 6.90 16.59
N GLY A 320 -16.68 6.16 16.50
CA GLY A 320 -18.03 6.66 16.79
C GLY A 320 -18.56 7.66 15.76
N VAL A 321 -18.08 7.60 14.50
CA VAL A 321 -18.45 8.52 13.41
C VAL A 321 -18.92 7.74 12.18
N GLY A 322 -19.67 8.41 11.30
CA GLY A 322 -20.01 7.89 9.97
C GLY A 322 -19.02 8.32 8.90
N ILE A 323 -19.14 7.76 7.69
CA ILE A 323 -18.30 8.13 6.55
C ILE A 323 -18.50 9.61 6.15
N ASP A 324 -19.67 10.15 6.39
CA ASP A 324 -20.01 11.54 6.10
C ASP A 324 -19.36 12.54 7.08
N ASP A 325 -18.95 12.07 8.26
CA ASP A 325 -18.23 12.89 9.25
C ASP A 325 -16.73 13.00 8.93
N ILE A 326 -16.21 12.17 8.00
CA ILE A 326 -14.82 12.21 7.58
C ILE A 326 -14.62 13.42 6.66
N ALA A 327 -13.72 14.31 7.06
CA ALA A 327 -13.42 15.54 6.33
C ALA A 327 -12.36 15.34 5.24
N THR A 328 -11.47 14.36 5.41
CA THR A 328 -10.37 14.08 4.47
C THR A 328 -10.06 12.59 4.40
N PHE A 329 -9.61 12.16 3.22
CA PHE A 329 -9.17 10.78 2.98
C PHE A 329 -7.76 10.74 2.40
N ASP A 330 -6.98 9.74 2.79
CA ASP A 330 -5.86 9.25 2.00
C ASP A 330 -6.04 7.75 1.80
N LEU A 331 -6.60 7.37 0.65
CA LEU A 331 -6.86 6.00 0.28
C LEU A 331 -5.69 5.45 -0.55
N TYR A 332 -5.21 4.28 -0.18
CA TYR A 332 -4.10 3.63 -0.87
C TYR A 332 -4.40 3.39 -2.34
N SER A 333 -3.60 3.96 -3.22
CA SER A 333 -3.90 4.12 -4.64
C SER A 333 -2.77 3.60 -5.54
N CYS A 334 -2.23 2.41 -5.22
CA CYS A 334 -1.23 1.78 -6.10
C CYS A 334 -1.80 1.49 -7.51
N PHE A 335 -3.10 1.23 -7.58
CA PHE A 335 -3.94 1.08 -8.76
C PHE A 335 -5.33 1.68 -8.45
N PRO A 336 -6.23 1.82 -9.45
CA PRO A 336 -7.59 2.32 -9.20
C PRO A 336 -8.43 1.43 -8.27
N PHE A 337 -8.31 0.11 -8.39
CA PHE A 337 -9.15 -0.85 -7.63
C PHE A 337 -9.16 -0.63 -6.12
N PRO A 338 -8.04 -0.44 -5.40
CA PRO A 338 -8.08 -0.21 -3.95
C PRO A 338 -8.91 1.00 -3.54
N VAL A 339 -8.92 2.07 -4.34
CA VAL A 339 -9.74 3.26 -4.09
C VAL A 339 -11.20 2.96 -4.42
N PHE A 340 -11.46 2.40 -5.60
CA PHE A 340 -12.81 2.04 -6.02
C PHE A 340 -13.51 1.05 -5.06
N ALA A 341 -12.78 0.08 -4.49
CA ALA A 341 -13.35 -0.86 -3.55
C ALA A 341 -13.95 -0.17 -2.31
N VAL A 342 -13.27 0.87 -1.79
CA VAL A 342 -13.80 1.68 -0.69
C VAL A 342 -14.94 2.58 -1.17
N CYS A 343 -14.80 3.19 -2.35
CA CYS A 343 -15.85 4.03 -2.93
C CYS A 343 -17.16 3.27 -3.12
N ASP A 344 -17.09 2.06 -3.70
CA ASP A 344 -18.26 1.22 -3.95
C ASP A 344 -19.00 0.83 -2.66
N ASP A 345 -18.25 0.48 -1.60
CA ASP A 345 -18.83 0.03 -0.34
C ASP A 345 -19.39 1.16 0.54
N PHE A 346 -18.85 2.38 0.42
CA PHE A 346 -19.22 3.51 1.27
C PHE A 346 -19.92 4.66 0.53
N GLY A 347 -20.24 4.46 -0.75
CA GLY A 347 -20.98 5.43 -1.56
C GLY A 347 -20.18 6.72 -1.85
N LEU A 348 -18.85 6.63 -1.94
CA LEU A 348 -18.01 7.77 -2.30
C LEU A 348 -17.92 7.90 -3.82
N ALA A 349 -18.08 9.12 -4.34
CA ALA A 349 -17.84 9.39 -5.74
C ALA A 349 -16.34 9.50 -6.05
N ALA A 350 -15.92 9.17 -7.27
CA ALA A 350 -14.52 9.32 -7.70
C ALA A 350 -14.03 10.78 -7.62
N ASP A 351 -14.95 11.72 -7.77
CA ASP A 351 -14.77 13.17 -7.65
C ASP A 351 -15.31 13.74 -6.32
N ASP A 352 -15.36 12.92 -5.26
CA ASP A 352 -15.81 13.37 -3.94
C ASP A 352 -15.18 14.71 -3.57
N PRO A 353 -15.96 15.74 -3.21
CA PRO A 353 -15.43 17.09 -2.99
C PRO A 353 -14.44 17.20 -1.83
N ARG A 354 -14.38 16.21 -0.94
CA ARG A 354 -13.39 16.11 0.14
C ARG A 354 -12.01 15.68 -0.36
N GLY A 355 -11.95 15.11 -1.57
CA GLY A 355 -10.79 14.44 -2.12
C GLY A 355 -10.57 13.06 -1.51
N LEU A 356 -10.01 12.14 -2.30
CA LEU A 356 -9.75 10.76 -1.86
C LEU A 356 -8.26 10.52 -1.55
N THR A 357 -7.44 11.56 -1.63
CA THR A 357 -6.01 11.55 -1.32
C THR A 357 -5.56 12.89 -0.75
N LEU A 358 -4.62 12.87 0.17
CA LEU A 358 -3.88 14.04 0.66
C LEU A 358 -2.45 14.07 0.13
N THR A 359 -1.86 12.91 -0.14
CA THR A 359 -0.52 12.80 -0.71
C THR A 359 -0.52 13.12 -2.21
N GLY A 360 -1.51 12.64 -2.95
CA GLY A 360 -1.58 12.66 -4.41
C GLY A 360 -1.45 11.27 -5.05
N GLY A 361 -1.38 10.20 -4.24
CA GLY A 361 -1.42 8.80 -4.69
C GLY A 361 -0.11 8.26 -5.24
N LEU A 362 0.03 6.95 -5.21
CA LEU A 362 1.27 6.25 -5.55
C LEU A 362 1.76 6.47 -7.00
N PRO A 363 0.92 6.69 -8.03
CA PRO A 363 1.41 6.97 -9.38
C PRO A 363 2.12 8.33 -9.53
N TYR A 364 1.78 9.32 -8.69
CA TYR A 364 2.24 10.71 -8.84
C TYR A 364 3.05 11.20 -7.64
N PHE A 365 2.53 11.06 -6.43
CA PHE A 365 3.29 11.32 -5.20
C PHE A 365 4.53 10.44 -5.15
N GLY A 366 4.37 9.17 -5.45
CA GLY A 366 5.39 8.14 -5.37
C GLY A 366 4.90 6.95 -4.55
N GLY A 367 5.38 5.77 -4.91
CA GLY A 367 5.09 4.50 -4.26
C GLY A 367 6.34 3.96 -3.55
N PRO A 368 6.73 4.51 -2.39
CA PRO A 368 7.91 4.05 -1.66
C PRO A 368 7.67 2.70 -0.99
N GLY A 369 7.51 1.67 -1.81
CA GLY A 369 7.38 0.28 -1.39
C GLY A 369 6.31 0.07 -0.33
N ASN A 370 6.71 -0.51 0.80
CA ASN A 370 5.81 -0.79 1.91
C ASN A 370 5.56 0.42 2.82
N SER A 371 6.23 1.55 2.61
CA SER A 371 6.20 2.69 3.53
C SER A 371 5.26 3.84 3.12
N TYR A 372 4.58 3.76 1.98
CA TYR A 372 3.74 4.85 1.46
C TYR A 372 2.72 5.37 2.49
N SER A 373 2.06 4.49 3.24
CA SER A 373 1.03 4.92 4.19
C SER A 373 1.56 5.75 5.37
N LEU A 374 2.90 5.77 5.64
CA LEU A 374 3.50 6.73 6.56
C LEU A 374 3.31 8.17 6.07
N HIS A 375 3.43 8.38 4.76
CA HIS A 375 3.21 9.68 4.14
C HIS A 375 1.72 10.08 4.21
N GLY A 376 0.81 9.13 3.94
CA GLY A 376 -0.64 9.35 4.10
C GLY A 376 -1.01 9.72 5.54
N ILE A 377 -0.42 9.05 6.54
CA ILE A 377 -0.60 9.40 7.96
C ILE A 377 -0.05 10.79 8.24
N ALA A 378 1.15 11.12 7.74
CA ALA A 378 1.77 12.43 7.96
C ALA A 378 0.93 13.58 7.39
N GLU A 379 0.42 13.44 6.17
CA GLU A 379 -0.47 14.42 5.55
C GLU A 379 -1.82 14.54 6.31
N THR A 380 -2.38 13.41 6.75
CA THR A 380 -3.62 13.39 7.53
C THR A 380 -3.43 14.09 8.88
N VAL A 381 -2.30 13.85 9.55
CA VAL A 381 -1.95 14.53 10.80
C VAL A 381 -1.77 16.03 10.57
N ALA A 382 -1.10 16.44 9.51
CA ALA A 382 -0.93 17.85 9.15
C ALA A 382 -2.27 18.53 8.89
N GLN A 383 -3.17 17.88 8.14
CA GLN A 383 -4.53 18.41 7.89
C GLN A 383 -5.40 18.49 9.15
N ALA A 384 -5.32 17.49 10.05
CA ALA A 384 -6.04 17.52 11.32
C ALA A 384 -5.58 18.70 12.20
N ARG A 385 -4.29 19.05 12.17
CA ARG A 385 -3.72 20.21 12.86
C ARG A 385 -4.14 21.54 12.23
N ASP A 386 -4.20 21.60 10.89
CA ASP A 386 -4.66 22.79 10.16
C ASP A 386 -6.16 23.06 10.37
N LYS A 387 -6.96 22.00 10.51
CA LYS A 387 -8.40 22.05 10.74
C LYS A 387 -8.79 21.28 12.01
N PRO A 388 -8.49 21.84 13.21
CA PRO A 388 -8.73 21.16 14.46
C PRO A 388 -10.18 20.68 14.64
N GLY A 389 -10.36 19.48 15.17
CA GLY A 389 -11.66 18.87 15.41
C GLY A 389 -12.25 18.13 14.22
N THR A 390 -11.63 18.17 13.04
CA THR A 390 -12.04 17.36 11.89
C THR A 390 -11.47 15.94 11.98
N PHE A 391 -12.13 14.98 11.30
CA PHE A 391 -11.68 13.60 11.18
C PHE A 391 -11.06 13.34 9.81
N GLY A 392 -9.88 12.74 9.80
CA GLY A 392 -9.22 12.24 8.58
C GLY A 392 -9.12 10.72 8.61
N LEU A 393 -9.35 10.06 7.48
CA LEU A 393 -9.25 8.60 7.35
C LEU A 393 -8.09 8.22 6.44
N VAL A 394 -7.21 7.34 6.93
CA VAL A 394 -6.16 6.69 6.14
C VAL A 394 -6.57 5.25 5.90
N GLY A 395 -6.69 4.87 4.62
CA GLY A 395 -6.88 3.48 4.20
C GLY A 395 -5.58 2.93 3.61
N ALA A 396 -5.02 1.91 4.21
CA ALA A 396 -3.73 1.33 3.86
C ALA A 396 -3.88 -0.11 3.37
N ASN A 397 -3.42 -0.37 2.14
CA ASN A 397 -3.56 -1.67 1.48
C ASN A 397 -2.22 -2.38 1.37
N GLY A 398 -2.22 -3.70 1.56
CA GLY A 398 -1.06 -4.56 1.40
C GLY A 398 -1.33 -5.78 0.53
N GLY A 399 -0.30 -6.24 -0.18
CA GLY A 399 -0.42 -7.31 -1.16
C GLY A 399 -1.35 -6.94 -2.31
N VAL A 400 -2.19 -7.87 -2.77
CA VAL A 400 -3.20 -7.62 -3.81
C VAL A 400 -4.58 -7.56 -3.15
N MET A 401 -4.87 -6.45 -2.49
CA MET A 401 -6.01 -6.35 -1.58
C MET A 401 -6.07 -7.56 -0.62
N SER A 402 -4.89 -7.99 -0.15
CA SER A 402 -4.77 -9.16 0.72
C SER A 402 -4.79 -8.78 2.20
N LYS A 403 -4.44 -7.54 2.49
CA LYS A 403 -4.41 -6.95 3.84
C LYS A 403 -4.93 -5.52 3.76
N TYR A 404 -5.71 -5.11 4.73
CA TYR A 404 -6.19 -3.73 4.78
C TYR A 404 -6.18 -3.22 6.23
N SER A 405 -5.53 -2.07 6.44
CA SER A 405 -5.44 -1.40 7.73
C SER A 405 -6.02 0.01 7.61
N VAL A 406 -6.76 0.45 8.62
CA VAL A 406 -7.42 1.76 8.61
C VAL A 406 -7.11 2.51 9.89
N GLY A 407 -6.90 3.83 9.78
CA GLY A 407 -6.81 4.75 10.90
C GLY A 407 -7.73 5.95 10.70
N VAL A 408 -8.43 6.36 11.75
CA VAL A 408 -9.23 7.60 11.81
C VAL A 408 -8.58 8.54 12.83
N TYR A 409 -8.21 9.72 12.39
CA TYR A 409 -7.37 10.67 13.12
C TYR A 409 -8.09 12.00 13.36
N SER A 410 -7.92 12.58 14.54
CA SER A 410 -8.43 13.93 14.87
C SER A 410 -7.60 14.56 16.00
N THR A 411 -7.58 15.89 16.07
CA THR A 411 -7.05 16.62 17.24
C THR A 411 -7.99 16.61 18.43
N THR A 412 -9.25 16.17 18.25
CA THR A 412 -10.19 16.04 19.38
C THR A 412 -9.67 14.98 20.36
N PRO A 413 -9.53 15.29 21.65
CA PRO A 413 -9.11 14.28 22.63
C PRO A 413 -10.10 13.10 22.71
N ALA A 414 -9.56 11.88 22.68
CA ALA A 414 -10.33 10.65 22.83
C ALA A 414 -9.53 9.60 23.60
N ASP A 415 -10.20 8.82 24.42
CA ASP A 415 -9.60 7.65 25.04
C ASP A 415 -9.45 6.52 24.03
N TRP A 416 -8.48 5.64 24.26
CA TRP A 416 -8.27 4.47 23.42
C TRP A 416 -9.44 3.48 23.56
N VAL A 417 -9.96 3.05 22.42
CA VAL A 417 -11.00 2.01 22.34
C VAL A 417 -10.48 0.86 21.49
N ALA A 418 -10.45 -0.35 22.03
CA ALA A 418 -10.03 -1.54 21.28
C ALA A 418 -11.00 -1.87 20.14
N ASP A 419 -10.46 -2.27 19.00
CA ASP A 419 -11.22 -2.77 17.86
C ASP A 419 -11.60 -4.26 18.01
N ARG A 420 -12.38 -4.74 17.05
CA ARG A 420 -12.82 -6.15 16.97
C ARG A 420 -12.14 -6.89 15.80
N SER A 421 -11.02 -6.40 15.28
CA SER A 421 -10.34 -6.96 14.09
C SER A 421 -10.15 -8.47 14.19
N LYS A 422 -9.74 -8.97 15.37
CA LYS A 422 -9.55 -10.40 15.60
C LYS A 422 -10.86 -11.23 15.47
N ALA A 423 -11.99 -10.69 15.89
CA ALA A 423 -13.28 -11.35 15.74
C ALA A 423 -13.76 -11.27 14.29
N LEU A 424 -13.67 -10.10 13.66
CA LEU A 424 -14.06 -9.88 12.27
C LEU A 424 -13.22 -10.70 11.29
N GLN A 425 -11.94 -10.99 11.62
CA GLN A 425 -11.11 -11.87 10.82
C GLN A 425 -11.69 -13.31 10.75
N GLN A 426 -12.38 -13.76 11.79
CA GLN A 426 -13.06 -15.05 11.76
C GLN A 426 -14.25 -15.05 10.78
N ASP A 427 -14.95 -13.92 10.65
CA ASP A 427 -16.04 -13.76 9.69
C ASP A 427 -15.52 -13.83 8.25
N ILE A 428 -14.38 -13.16 7.94
CA ILE A 428 -13.72 -13.27 6.62
C ILE A 428 -13.26 -14.71 6.35
N ALA A 429 -12.68 -15.38 7.34
CA ALA A 429 -12.21 -16.75 7.18
C ALA A 429 -13.35 -17.75 6.94
N ALA A 430 -14.57 -17.42 7.43
CA ALA A 430 -15.78 -18.23 7.27
C ALA A 430 -16.54 -17.96 5.97
N LEU A 431 -16.15 -16.95 5.17
CA LEU A 431 -16.77 -16.69 3.88
C LEU A 431 -16.68 -17.92 2.97
N PRO A 432 -17.65 -18.17 2.10
CA PRO A 432 -17.59 -19.23 1.10
C PRO A 432 -16.30 -19.17 0.28
N LYS A 433 -15.78 -20.33 -0.07
CA LYS A 433 -14.61 -20.45 -0.96
C LYS A 433 -15.02 -21.10 -2.26
N VAL A 434 -14.50 -20.57 -3.35
CA VAL A 434 -14.67 -21.18 -4.67
C VAL A 434 -13.77 -22.43 -4.78
N PRO A 435 -14.29 -23.58 -5.24
CA PRO A 435 -13.44 -24.71 -5.56
C PRO A 435 -12.40 -24.33 -6.65
N VAL A 436 -11.13 -24.66 -6.41
CA VAL A 436 -10.04 -24.35 -7.33
C VAL A 436 -9.44 -25.64 -7.89
N THR A 437 -9.34 -25.74 -9.23
CA THR A 437 -8.60 -26.80 -9.90
C THR A 437 -7.26 -26.27 -10.44
N ARG A 438 -6.18 -27.01 -10.20
CA ARG A 438 -4.86 -26.66 -10.74
C ARG A 438 -4.57 -27.28 -12.11
N ASN A 439 -5.28 -28.36 -12.46
CA ASN A 439 -5.16 -29.07 -13.73
C ASN A 439 -6.47 -28.94 -14.49
N ALA A 440 -6.69 -27.78 -15.11
CA ALA A 440 -7.94 -27.49 -15.80
C ALA A 440 -7.95 -28.12 -17.22
N ASN A 441 -9.01 -28.87 -17.54
CA ASN A 441 -9.19 -29.47 -18.86
C ASN A 441 -10.64 -29.38 -19.32
N GLY A 442 -10.86 -28.92 -20.54
CA GLY A 442 -12.15 -28.86 -21.18
C GLY A 442 -12.69 -27.44 -21.38
N PRO A 443 -14.01 -27.35 -21.72
CA PRO A 443 -14.66 -26.06 -21.92
C PRO A 443 -14.72 -25.23 -20.62
N GLY A 444 -14.55 -23.92 -20.75
CA GLY A 444 -14.67 -22.96 -19.65
C GLY A 444 -15.11 -21.59 -20.15
N VAL A 445 -15.23 -20.66 -19.21
CA VAL A 445 -15.53 -19.26 -19.49
C VAL A 445 -14.54 -18.36 -18.74
N ILE A 446 -14.23 -17.22 -19.33
CA ILE A 446 -13.36 -16.20 -18.69
C ILE A 446 -14.15 -15.46 -17.62
N GLU A 447 -13.72 -15.56 -16.35
CA GLU A 447 -14.26 -14.79 -15.24
C GLU A 447 -13.62 -13.40 -15.17
N THR A 448 -12.30 -13.35 -15.27
CA THR A 448 -11.53 -12.11 -15.38
C THR A 448 -10.20 -12.36 -16.07
N TYR A 449 -9.54 -11.29 -16.51
CA TYR A 449 -8.31 -11.38 -17.27
C TYR A 449 -7.39 -10.17 -17.06
N SER A 450 -6.15 -10.32 -17.47
CA SER A 450 -5.21 -9.22 -17.73
C SER A 450 -4.30 -9.61 -18.91
N VAL A 451 -3.70 -8.64 -19.57
CA VAL A 451 -2.72 -8.87 -20.65
C VAL A 451 -1.41 -8.24 -20.24
N ARG A 452 -0.33 -9.03 -20.22
CA ARG A 452 1.02 -8.56 -19.93
C ARG A 452 1.75 -8.21 -21.23
N TYR A 453 2.32 -7.00 -21.30
CA TYR A 453 3.06 -6.50 -22.45
C TYR A 453 4.56 -6.46 -22.11
N ASP A 454 5.26 -7.56 -22.38
CA ASP A 454 6.72 -7.62 -22.32
C ASP A 454 7.35 -7.25 -23.65
N TRP A 455 8.63 -6.86 -23.65
CA TRP A 455 9.31 -6.43 -24.88
C TRP A 455 9.36 -7.48 -25.99
N SER A 456 9.26 -8.75 -25.65
CA SER A 456 9.41 -9.88 -26.57
C SER A 456 8.12 -10.68 -26.78
N GLU A 457 7.14 -10.54 -25.88
CA GLU A 457 5.96 -11.39 -25.92
C GLU A 457 4.77 -10.70 -25.25
N VAL A 458 3.57 -10.91 -25.81
CA VAL A 458 2.29 -10.54 -25.19
C VAL A 458 1.65 -11.81 -24.65
N THR A 459 1.32 -11.82 -23.38
CA THR A 459 0.71 -12.98 -22.71
C THR A 459 -0.60 -12.58 -22.06
N GLY A 460 -1.68 -13.28 -22.44
CA GLY A 460 -2.96 -13.19 -21.74
C GLY A 460 -2.93 -14.04 -20.47
N ILE A 461 -3.43 -13.49 -19.38
CA ILE A 461 -3.55 -14.15 -18.07
C ILE A 461 -5.02 -14.18 -17.70
N ILE A 462 -5.54 -15.35 -17.39
CA ILE A 462 -6.96 -15.63 -17.25
C ILE A 462 -7.23 -16.27 -15.89
N ILE A 463 -8.25 -15.78 -15.21
CA ILE A 463 -9.01 -16.54 -14.22
C ILE A 463 -10.31 -16.97 -14.91
N GLY A 464 -10.60 -18.26 -14.91
CA GLY A 464 -11.79 -18.81 -15.56
C GLY A 464 -12.53 -19.82 -14.71
N ARG A 465 -13.72 -20.21 -15.18
CA ARG A 465 -14.58 -21.23 -14.60
C ARG A 465 -14.76 -22.39 -15.56
N LEU A 466 -14.54 -23.63 -15.09
CA LEU A 466 -14.84 -24.81 -15.89
C LEU A 466 -16.35 -24.99 -16.03
N ALA A 467 -16.79 -25.33 -17.24
CA ALA A 467 -18.20 -25.60 -17.52
C ALA A 467 -18.72 -26.90 -16.86
N ALA A 468 -17.81 -27.80 -16.51
CA ALA A 468 -18.14 -29.11 -15.95
C ALA A 468 -18.63 -29.06 -14.50
N ASP A 469 -17.99 -28.24 -13.67
CA ASP A 469 -18.19 -28.24 -12.20
C ASP A 469 -18.08 -26.87 -11.54
N ASP A 470 -18.00 -25.80 -12.36
CA ASP A 470 -17.81 -24.41 -11.92
C ASP A 470 -16.54 -24.18 -11.11
N SER A 471 -15.56 -25.08 -11.12
CA SER A 471 -14.29 -24.86 -10.45
C SER A 471 -13.49 -23.75 -11.12
N ARG A 472 -12.87 -22.89 -10.30
CA ARG A 472 -12.01 -21.80 -10.76
C ARG A 472 -10.63 -22.34 -11.12
N PHE A 473 -10.04 -21.77 -12.17
CA PHE A 473 -8.67 -22.07 -12.59
C PHE A 473 -7.95 -20.81 -13.07
N MET A 474 -6.63 -20.89 -13.12
CA MET A 474 -5.82 -19.94 -13.88
C MET A 474 -5.35 -20.60 -15.18
N ALA A 475 -5.22 -19.80 -16.23
CA ALA A 475 -4.58 -20.18 -17.48
C ALA A 475 -3.82 -19.00 -18.06
N ILE A 476 -2.84 -19.30 -18.90
CA ILE A 476 -2.20 -18.32 -19.78
C ILE A 476 -2.62 -18.58 -21.23
N THR A 477 -2.48 -17.56 -22.07
CA THR A 477 -2.66 -17.71 -23.50
C THR A 477 -1.65 -16.89 -24.29
N THR A 478 -1.17 -17.48 -25.39
CA THR A 478 -0.46 -16.85 -26.50
C THR A 478 -1.19 -17.11 -27.81
N ASP A 479 -2.39 -17.68 -27.74
CA ASP A 479 -3.24 -17.92 -28.89
C ASP A 479 -3.63 -16.60 -29.54
N TYR A 480 -3.46 -16.52 -30.88
CA TYR A 480 -3.63 -15.27 -31.61
C TYR A 480 -5.08 -14.73 -31.56
N GLU A 481 -6.08 -15.62 -31.73
CA GLU A 481 -7.48 -15.21 -31.74
C GLU A 481 -7.95 -14.74 -30.36
N LEU A 482 -7.56 -15.48 -29.32
CA LEU A 482 -7.89 -15.12 -27.96
C LEU A 482 -7.18 -13.83 -27.51
N LEU A 483 -5.89 -13.65 -27.85
CA LEU A 483 -5.17 -12.40 -27.60
C LEU A 483 -5.78 -11.22 -28.36
N ALA A 484 -6.21 -11.41 -29.61
CA ALA A 484 -6.89 -10.36 -30.37
C ALA A 484 -8.20 -9.93 -29.69
N LEU A 485 -8.97 -10.89 -29.14
CA LEU A 485 -10.16 -10.59 -28.35
C LEU A 485 -9.80 -9.86 -27.03
N MET A 486 -8.74 -10.29 -26.35
CA MET A 486 -8.31 -9.68 -25.06
C MET A 486 -7.76 -8.27 -25.21
N THR A 487 -7.16 -7.93 -26.35
CA THR A 487 -6.53 -6.62 -26.59
C THR A 487 -7.38 -5.63 -27.36
N GLY A 488 -8.36 -6.11 -28.13
CA GLY A 488 -9.18 -5.26 -29.00
C GLY A 488 -10.70 -5.43 -28.84
N GLY A 489 -11.13 -6.34 -27.95
CA GLY A 489 -12.53 -6.62 -27.68
C GLY A 489 -12.85 -6.71 -26.20
N ASP A 490 -13.89 -7.46 -25.86
CA ASP A 490 -14.24 -7.78 -24.47
C ASP A 490 -14.26 -9.30 -24.26
N PRO A 491 -13.25 -9.86 -23.57
CA PRO A 491 -13.15 -11.30 -23.34
C PRO A 491 -13.94 -11.78 -22.11
N LEU A 492 -14.54 -10.90 -21.31
CA LEU A 492 -15.32 -11.34 -20.13
C LEU A 492 -16.51 -12.19 -20.56
N GLY A 493 -16.65 -13.37 -19.95
CA GLY A 493 -17.67 -14.34 -20.30
C GLY A 493 -17.44 -15.09 -21.61
N ALA A 494 -16.34 -14.82 -22.32
CA ALA A 494 -15.98 -15.55 -23.54
C ALA A 494 -15.75 -17.05 -23.25
N LYS A 495 -16.21 -17.90 -24.19
CA LYS A 495 -16.00 -19.36 -24.11
C LYS A 495 -14.59 -19.69 -24.57
N ILE A 496 -13.92 -20.52 -23.79
CA ILE A 496 -12.57 -20.99 -24.05
C ILE A 496 -12.47 -22.49 -23.85
N THR A 497 -11.48 -23.09 -24.47
CA THR A 497 -11.04 -24.45 -24.16
C THR A 497 -9.70 -24.36 -23.44
N VAL A 498 -9.60 -24.96 -22.26
CA VAL A 498 -8.39 -25.00 -21.45
C VAL A 498 -7.80 -26.41 -21.42
N ALA A 499 -6.49 -26.51 -21.42
CA ALA A 499 -5.75 -27.76 -21.25
C ALA A 499 -4.57 -27.56 -20.29
N ALA A 500 -4.40 -28.49 -19.34
CA ALA A 500 -3.25 -28.55 -18.48
C ALA A 500 -2.04 -29.11 -19.25
N GLY A 501 -0.92 -28.41 -19.22
CA GLY A 501 0.36 -28.88 -19.76
C GLY A 501 1.10 -29.78 -18.77
N ASP A 502 2.05 -30.58 -19.27
CA ASP A 502 2.95 -31.42 -18.46
C ASP A 502 3.85 -30.61 -17.54
N ASP A 503 4.02 -29.32 -17.82
CA ASP A 503 4.75 -28.33 -17.01
C ASP A 503 3.90 -27.72 -15.87
N GLY A 504 2.68 -28.21 -15.69
CA GLY A 504 1.75 -27.72 -14.66
C GLY A 504 1.10 -26.37 -14.99
N ILE A 505 1.26 -25.87 -16.24
CA ILE A 505 0.68 -24.61 -16.69
C ILE A 505 -0.56 -24.88 -17.55
N ASN A 506 -1.68 -24.34 -17.17
CA ASN A 506 -2.89 -24.39 -17.97
C ASN A 506 -2.82 -23.37 -19.11
N ARG A 507 -3.20 -23.81 -20.31
CA ARG A 507 -3.23 -22.97 -21.51
C ARG A 507 -4.63 -22.92 -22.09
N ALA A 508 -5.05 -21.73 -22.48
CA ALA A 508 -6.39 -21.50 -23.04
C ALA A 508 -6.34 -21.05 -24.49
N VAL A 509 -7.33 -21.46 -25.26
CA VAL A 509 -7.59 -21.01 -26.63
C VAL A 509 -9.06 -20.61 -26.77
N LEU A 510 -9.37 -19.75 -27.72
CA LEU A 510 -10.76 -19.39 -28.04
C LEU A 510 -11.52 -20.62 -28.56
N THR A 511 -12.82 -20.78 -28.17
CA THR A 511 -13.64 -21.93 -28.59
C THR A 511 -14.46 -21.60 -29.83
#